data_b7e11930326db542a23254ed1bf02e50
#
_entry.id   b7e11930326db542a23254ed1bf02e50
#
_cell.length_a   1.000
_cell.length_b   1.000
_cell.length_c   1.000
_cell.angle_alpha   90.00
_cell.angle_beta   90.00
_cell.angle_gamma   90.00
#
_symmetry.space_group_name_H-M   'P 1'
#
loop_
_entity.id
_entity.type
_entity.pdbx_description
1 polymer ?
#
loop_
_entity_poly.entity_id
_entity_poly.type
_entity_poly.pdbx_seq_one_letter_code
_entity_poly.pdbx_strand_id
1 'polypeptide(L)'
;SGDSPKAYGKDIHLFGVKRGSGESIWDIKRHYGLVSAQLHRDYRISTTLIKVVLSGFYDSIGLYDNPSRQQVNIARQWLVLLGLEQHENTYFNQLSYGEQRLVLIARAVVKLPMILILDEPCQGLDNHNRDKVLALMDYIAANSKTHLLFVSHDMRDQLKCITHELEFVAPQSDDEITESGSKDALGYVTKITKK
;
A
#
# COMPACT_ATOMS: atom_id res chain seq x y z
N SER A 1 8.90 -6.23 2.77
CA SER A 1 8.49 -7.39 3.56
C SER A 1 9.72 -8.03 4.22
N GLY A 2 9.57 -8.53 5.46
CA GLY A 2 10.66 -9.06 6.26
C GLY A 2 11.26 -10.38 5.81
N ASP A 3 10.77 -10.96 4.73
CA ASP A 3 10.98 -12.37 4.38
C ASP A 3 12.02 -12.61 3.28
N SER A 4 12.71 -11.54 2.82
CA SER A 4 13.73 -11.72 1.79
C SER A 4 15.06 -12.20 2.40
N PRO A 5 15.57 -13.38 2.01
CA PRO A 5 16.90 -13.85 2.44
C PRO A 5 18.03 -12.88 2.11
N LYS A 6 17.85 -12.04 1.08
CA LYS A 6 18.82 -11.02 0.65
C LYS A 6 19.05 -9.90 1.66
N ALA A 7 18.18 -9.77 2.68
CA ALA A 7 18.31 -8.77 3.73
C ALA A 7 19.21 -9.24 4.91
N TYR A 8 19.54 -10.53 4.99
CA TYR A 8 20.42 -11.05 6.04
C TYR A 8 21.85 -10.53 5.88
N GLY A 9 22.44 -10.05 6.98
CA GLY A 9 23.83 -9.56 7.01
C GLY A 9 24.03 -8.16 6.43
N LYS A 10 22.97 -7.46 5.99
CA LYS A 10 23.05 -6.07 5.53
C LYS A 10 22.67 -5.10 6.65
N ASP A 11 23.36 -3.95 6.68
CA ASP A 11 23.01 -2.86 7.60
C ASP A 11 21.80 -2.09 7.08
N ILE A 12 20.61 -2.49 7.55
CA ILE A 12 19.33 -1.92 7.11
C ILE A 12 18.70 -1.17 8.28
N HIS A 13 18.38 0.10 8.08
CA HIS A 13 17.61 0.90 9.01
C HIS A 13 16.21 1.15 8.44
N LEU A 14 15.20 0.93 9.26
CA LEU A 14 13.80 1.21 8.93
C LEU A 14 13.25 2.17 9.98
N PHE A 15 12.72 3.31 9.53
CA PHE A 15 12.19 4.36 10.42
C PHE A 15 13.19 4.80 11.50
N GLY A 16 14.48 4.85 11.17
CA GLY A 16 15.56 5.24 12.07
C GLY A 16 16.05 4.14 13.02
N VAL A 17 15.45 2.94 13.00
CA VAL A 17 15.83 1.81 13.84
C VAL A 17 16.59 0.78 13.00
N LYS A 18 17.74 0.32 13.51
CA LYS A 18 18.54 -0.74 12.87
C LYS A 18 17.78 -2.05 12.95
N ARG A 19 17.59 -2.71 11.81
CA ARG A 19 16.93 -4.01 11.77
C ARG A 19 17.74 -5.08 12.51
N GLY A 20 17.03 -5.85 13.37
CA GLY A 20 17.66 -6.89 14.20
C GLY A 20 18.18 -6.37 15.55
N SER A 21 17.81 -5.14 15.94
CA SER A 21 18.13 -4.56 17.25
C SER A 21 17.14 -4.93 18.37
N GLY A 22 16.22 -5.88 18.09
CA GLY A 22 15.23 -6.36 19.06
C GLY A 22 13.79 -6.01 18.70
N GLU A 23 13.57 -5.25 17.62
CA GLU A 23 12.23 -4.95 17.12
C GLU A 23 11.54 -6.20 16.54
N SER A 24 10.25 -6.32 16.79
CA SER A 24 9.43 -7.35 16.16
C SER A 24 9.00 -6.92 14.76
N ILE A 25 8.64 -7.88 13.90
CA ILE A 25 8.06 -7.59 12.58
C ILE A 25 6.76 -6.77 12.69
N TRP A 26 6.03 -6.92 13.79
CA TRP A 26 4.81 -6.18 14.07
C TRP A 26 5.08 -4.70 14.37
N ASP A 27 6.20 -4.39 15.02
CA ASP A 27 6.63 -3.01 15.26
C ASP A 27 6.92 -2.28 13.96
N ILE A 28 7.43 -3.00 12.97
CA ILE A 28 7.67 -2.46 11.63
C ILE A 28 6.35 -2.34 10.85
N LYS A 29 5.51 -3.37 10.87
CA LYS A 29 4.24 -3.41 10.12
C LYS A 29 3.27 -2.30 10.51
N ARG A 30 3.28 -1.86 11.76
CA ARG A 30 2.41 -0.73 12.20
C ARG A 30 2.69 0.57 11.44
N HIS A 31 3.90 0.76 10.92
CA HIS A 31 4.31 2.00 10.25
C HIS A 31 4.01 2.02 8.76
N TYR A 32 3.68 0.89 8.15
CA TYR A 32 3.33 0.88 6.74
C TYR A 32 2.03 0.11 6.45
N GLY A 33 1.34 0.56 5.40
CA GLY A 33 0.26 -0.18 4.74
C GLY A 33 0.79 -0.76 3.43
N LEU A 34 0.30 -1.93 3.05
CA LEU A 34 0.64 -2.57 1.78
C LEU A 34 -0.61 -3.01 1.06
N VAL A 35 -0.71 -2.63 -0.21
CA VAL A 35 -1.71 -3.13 -1.15
C VAL A 35 -0.97 -3.62 -2.39
N SER A 36 -1.19 -4.88 -2.74
CA SER A 36 -0.61 -5.48 -3.94
C SER A 36 -1.63 -6.41 -4.62
N ALA A 37 -1.42 -6.71 -5.88
CA ALA A 37 -2.22 -7.69 -6.58
C ALA A 37 -2.12 -9.08 -5.93
N GLN A 38 -0.94 -9.42 -5.37
CA GLN A 38 -0.74 -10.68 -4.65
C GLN A 38 -1.58 -10.73 -3.38
N LEU A 39 -1.53 -9.68 -2.55
CA LEU A 39 -2.35 -9.59 -1.33
C LEU A 39 -3.84 -9.76 -1.66
N HIS A 40 -4.32 -9.15 -2.74
CA HIS A 40 -5.72 -9.28 -3.16
C HIS A 40 -6.08 -10.73 -3.53
N ARG A 41 -5.22 -11.43 -4.30
CA ARG A 41 -5.46 -12.82 -4.66
C ARG A 41 -5.46 -13.76 -3.46
N ASP A 42 -4.63 -13.46 -2.48
CA ASP A 42 -4.45 -14.29 -1.27
C ASP A 42 -5.51 -13.99 -0.19
N TYR A 43 -6.23 -12.86 -0.32
CA TYR A 43 -7.27 -12.46 0.63
C TYR A 43 -8.56 -13.25 0.44
N ARG A 44 -8.53 -14.55 0.79
CA ARG A 44 -9.63 -15.52 0.55
C ARG A 44 -10.48 -15.81 1.78
N ILE A 45 -10.53 -14.88 2.73
CA ILE A 45 -11.29 -15.07 3.96
C ILE A 45 -12.76 -14.77 3.72
N SER A 46 -13.64 -15.67 4.19
CA SER A 46 -15.09 -15.44 4.24
C SER A 46 -15.38 -14.55 5.47
N THR A 47 -15.37 -13.26 5.28
CA THR A 47 -15.62 -12.27 6.34
C THR A 47 -16.33 -11.04 5.77
N THR A 48 -16.98 -10.26 6.63
CA THR A 48 -17.73 -9.07 6.21
C THR A 48 -16.82 -7.87 5.96
N LEU A 49 -17.30 -6.90 5.17
CA LEU A 49 -16.54 -5.71 4.80
C LEU A 49 -15.99 -4.96 6.02
N ILE A 50 -16.85 -4.73 7.01
CA ILE A 50 -16.44 -4.02 8.21
C ILE A 50 -15.29 -4.74 8.93
N LYS A 51 -15.32 -6.06 8.98
CA LYS A 51 -14.24 -6.87 9.59
C LYS A 51 -12.97 -6.85 8.77
N VAL A 52 -13.06 -6.76 7.43
CA VAL A 52 -11.88 -6.58 6.57
C VAL A 52 -11.19 -5.27 6.90
N VAL A 53 -11.91 -4.15 6.94
CA VAL A 53 -11.33 -2.84 7.28
C VAL A 53 -10.75 -2.85 8.70
N LEU A 54 -11.48 -3.37 9.68
CA LEU A 54 -11.05 -3.48 11.08
C LEU A 54 -9.77 -4.28 11.25
N SER A 55 -9.58 -5.36 10.46
CA SER A 55 -8.37 -6.18 10.53
C SER A 55 -7.09 -5.40 10.21
N GLY A 56 -7.23 -4.25 9.53
CA GLY A 56 -6.12 -3.34 9.22
C GLY A 56 -5.46 -2.71 10.44
N PHE A 57 -6.19 -2.52 11.55
CA PHE A 57 -5.61 -2.03 12.81
C PHE A 57 -4.63 -3.01 13.44
N TYR A 58 -4.77 -4.30 13.11
CA TYR A 58 -4.01 -5.41 13.70
C TYR A 58 -3.03 -6.04 12.71
N ASP A 59 -2.98 -5.55 11.47
CA ASP A 59 -2.17 -6.11 10.37
C ASP A 59 -2.39 -7.60 10.09
N SER A 60 -3.55 -8.13 10.52
CA SER A 60 -3.92 -9.54 10.38
C SER A 60 -4.78 -9.77 9.14
N ILE A 61 -4.72 -10.96 8.55
CA ILE A 61 -5.69 -11.44 7.59
C ILE A 61 -6.86 -12.04 8.40
N GLY A 62 -7.98 -11.30 8.45
CA GLY A 62 -9.10 -11.60 9.33
C GLY A 62 -9.06 -10.81 10.65
N LEU A 63 -10.20 -10.72 11.30
CA LEU A 63 -10.37 -10.03 12.58
C LEU A 63 -10.45 -11.06 13.70
N TYR A 64 -9.43 -11.12 14.54
CA TYR A 64 -9.33 -12.04 15.68
C TYR A 64 -9.42 -11.33 17.03
N ASP A 65 -9.19 -10.02 17.04
CA ASP A 65 -9.27 -9.17 18.22
C ASP A 65 -10.62 -8.48 18.33
N ASN A 66 -10.93 -7.98 19.52
CA ASN A 66 -12.12 -7.20 19.78
C ASN A 66 -11.84 -5.71 19.53
N PRO A 67 -12.35 -5.12 18.44
CA PRO A 67 -12.10 -3.72 18.14
C PRO A 67 -12.83 -2.81 19.13
N SER A 68 -12.20 -1.69 19.45
CA SER A 68 -12.83 -0.65 20.25
C SER A 68 -13.98 0.03 19.47
N ARG A 69 -14.89 0.70 20.20
CA ARG A 69 -15.96 1.49 19.55
C ARG A 69 -15.41 2.58 18.62
N GLN A 70 -14.27 3.16 18.97
CA GLN A 70 -13.61 4.16 18.12
C GLN A 70 -13.12 3.55 16.82
N GLN A 71 -12.47 2.38 16.86
CA GLN A 71 -12.02 1.67 15.66
C GLN A 71 -13.19 1.29 14.73
N VAL A 72 -14.31 0.82 15.31
CA VAL A 72 -15.53 0.53 14.55
C VAL A 72 -16.06 1.77 13.84
N ASN A 73 -16.11 2.92 14.54
CA ASN A 73 -16.57 4.17 13.94
C ASN A 73 -15.65 4.63 12.80
N ILE A 74 -14.33 4.53 12.98
CA ILE A 74 -13.35 4.86 11.92
C ILE A 74 -13.56 3.94 10.71
N ALA A 75 -13.70 2.63 10.93
CA ALA A 75 -13.92 1.69 9.83
C ALA A 75 -15.22 1.99 9.06
N ARG A 76 -16.31 2.38 9.76
CA ARG A 76 -17.55 2.81 9.12
C ARG A 76 -17.38 4.10 8.30
N GLN A 77 -16.62 5.07 8.80
CA GLN A 77 -16.31 6.28 8.04
C GLN A 77 -15.59 5.95 6.73
N TRP A 78 -14.68 4.97 6.73
CA TRP A 78 -14.06 4.47 5.51
C TRP A 78 -15.09 3.85 4.56
N LEU A 79 -16.02 3.04 5.05
CA LEU A 79 -17.07 2.46 4.20
C LEU A 79 -17.98 3.55 3.60
N VAL A 80 -18.32 4.59 4.36
CA VAL A 80 -19.06 5.76 3.85
C VAL A 80 -18.27 6.45 2.74
N LEU A 81 -16.97 6.71 2.94
CA LEU A 81 -16.11 7.34 1.94
C LEU A 81 -16.05 6.54 0.63
N LEU A 82 -16.13 5.20 0.73
CA LEU A 82 -16.13 4.30 -0.41
C LEU A 82 -17.52 4.13 -1.06
N GLY A 83 -18.60 4.66 -0.45
CA GLY A 83 -20.00 4.43 -0.86
C GLY A 83 -20.47 3.00 -0.61
N LEU A 84 -19.91 2.33 0.40
CA LEU A 84 -20.19 0.93 0.76
C LEU A 84 -20.83 0.77 2.14
N GLU A 85 -21.37 1.83 2.72
CA GLU A 85 -21.96 1.84 4.07
C GLU A 85 -23.14 0.86 4.20
N GLN A 86 -23.94 0.68 3.14
CA GLN A 86 -25.07 -0.25 3.13
C GLN A 86 -24.61 -1.72 3.05
N HIS A 87 -23.33 -1.95 2.75
CA HIS A 87 -22.74 -3.27 2.55
C HIS A 87 -21.83 -3.70 3.71
N GLU A 88 -21.87 -3.01 4.87
CA GLU A 88 -20.94 -3.32 5.98
C GLU A 88 -20.95 -4.80 6.41
N ASN A 89 -22.11 -5.46 6.30
CA ASN A 89 -22.32 -6.86 6.66
C ASN A 89 -22.26 -7.82 5.44
N THR A 90 -22.05 -7.30 4.24
CA THR A 90 -21.85 -8.12 3.02
C THR A 90 -20.50 -8.81 3.11
N TYR A 91 -20.41 -10.05 2.64
CA TYR A 91 -19.16 -10.78 2.59
C TYR A 91 -18.24 -10.20 1.51
N PHE A 92 -16.95 -10.08 1.83
CA PHE A 92 -15.93 -9.50 0.95
C PHE A 92 -15.88 -10.17 -0.43
N ASN A 93 -16.04 -11.49 -0.51
CA ASN A 93 -16.05 -12.26 -1.75
C ASN A 93 -17.30 -12.05 -2.63
N GLN A 94 -18.32 -11.36 -2.12
CA GLN A 94 -19.52 -11.02 -2.90
C GLN A 94 -19.40 -9.67 -3.62
N LEU A 95 -18.35 -8.90 -3.32
CA LEU A 95 -18.07 -7.64 -3.98
C LEU A 95 -17.45 -7.86 -5.36
N SER A 96 -17.63 -6.87 -6.24
CA SER A 96 -16.85 -6.77 -7.47
C SER A 96 -15.36 -6.64 -7.17
N TYR A 97 -14.51 -7.02 -8.12
CA TYR A 97 -13.05 -6.95 -7.96
C TYR A 97 -12.57 -5.53 -7.63
N GLY A 98 -13.19 -4.50 -8.24
CA GLY A 98 -12.87 -3.09 -7.96
C GLY A 98 -13.24 -2.66 -6.56
N GLU A 99 -14.44 -3.02 -6.07
CA GLU A 99 -14.86 -2.75 -4.70
C GLU A 99 -13.96 -3.46 -3.69
N GLN A 100 -13.61 -4.71 -3.94
CA GLN A 100 -12.64 -5.44 -3.11
C GLN A 100 -11.31 -4.68 -3.02
N ARG A 101 -10.81 -4.12 -4.13
CA ARG A 101 -9.59 -3.32 -4.15
C ARG A 101 -9.70 -2.08 -3.26
N LEU A 102 -10.80 -1.34 -3.37
CA LEU A 102 -11.06 -0.17 -2.53
C LEU A 102 -11.11 -0.52 -1.04
N VAL A 103 -11.76 -1.61 -0.68
CA VAL A 103 -11.82 -2.10 0.71
C VAL A 103 -10.43 -2.49 1.24
N LEU A 104 -9.58 -3.14 0.42
CA LEU A 104 -8.21 -3.48 0.81
C LEU A 104 -7.32 -2.24 0.98
N ILE A 105 -7.56 -1.18 0.20
CA ILE A 105 -6.89 0.10 0.39
C ILE A 105 -7.33 0.72 1.73
N ALA A 106 -8.64 0.79 2.00
CA ALA A 106 -9.14 1.28 3.28
C ALA A 106 -8.56 0.48 4.47
N ARG A 107 -8.49 -0.84 4.34
CA ARG A 107 -7.83 -1.71 5.33
C ARG A 107 -6.37 -1.32 5.56
N ALA A 108 -5.61 -1.04 4.51
CA ALA A 108 -4.20 -0.68 4.63
C ALA A 108 -3.97 0.69 5.28
N VAL A 109 -4.93 1.61 5.14
CA VAL A 109 -4.84 3.01 5.61
C VAL A 109 -5.53 3.25 6.95
N VAL A 110 -6.45 2.38 7.38
CA VAL A 110 -7.31 2.61 8.56
C VAL A 110 -6.53 2.94 9.84
N LYS A 111 -5.31 2.43 9.98
CA LYS A 111 -4.39 2.69 11.10
C LYS A 111 -3.53 3.95 10.92
N LEU A 112 -3.71 4.71 9.83
CA LEU A 112 -2.91 5.89 9.45
C LEU A 112 -1.40 5.60 9.42
N PRO A 113 -0.94 4.70 8.57
CA PRO A 113 0.48 4.34 8.49
C PRO A 113 1.32 5.53 8.04
N MET A 114 2.62 5.55 8.36
CA MET A 114 3.56 6.56 7.87
C MET A 114 3.76 6.46 6.35
N ILE A 115 3.79 5.22 5.83
CA ILE A 115 3.96 4.93 4.40
C ILE A 115 2.86 3.98 3.94
N LEU A 116 2.21 4.29 2.83
CA LEU A 116 1.31 3.40 2.11
C LEU A 116 1.98 2.96 0.81
N ILE A 117 2.27 1.67 0.71
CA ILE A 117 2.89 1.05 -0.47
C ILE A 117 1.78 0.46 -1.33
N LEU A 118 1.72 0.90 -2.57
CA LEU A 118 0.71 0.52 -3.56
C LEU A 118 1.44 -0.08 -4.77
N ASP A 119 1.43 -1.40 -4.82
CA ASP A 119 2.08 -2.17 -5.88
C ASP A 119 1.02 -2.63 -6.88
N GLU A 120 1.01 -1.99 -8.07
CA GLU A 120 0.05 -2.19 -9.14
C GLU A 120 -1.43 -2.11 -8.66
N PRO A 121 -1.84 -1.05 -7.95
CA PRO A 121 -3.15 -1.02 -7.31
C PRO A 121 -4.32 -0.98 -8.30
N CYS A 122 -4.08 -0.54 -9.53
CA CYS A 122 -5.09 -0.46 -10.59
C CYS A 122 -5.10 -1.66 -11.53
N GLN A 123 -4.21 -2.64 -11.33
CA GLN A 123 -4.11 -3.80 -12.21
C GLN A 123 -5.43 -4.61 -12.23
N GLY A 124 -5.94 -4.88 -13.45
CA GLY A 124 -7.16 -5.66 -13.66
C GLY A 124 -8.46 -4.89 -13.41
N LEU A 125 -8.40 -3.58 -13.15
CA LEU A 125 -9.58 -2.73 -13.01
C LEU A 125 -10.05 -2.17 -14.36
N ASP A 126 -11.37 -2.06 -14.51
CA ASP A 126 -11.97 -1.21 -15.55
C ASP A 126 -11.71 0.29 -15.28
N ASN A 127 -11.97 1.15 -16.24
CA ASN A 127 -11.67 2.58 -16.14
C ASN A 127 -12.41 3.25 -14.97
N HIS A 128 -13.66 2.88 -14.70
CA HIS A 128 -14.44 3.48 -13.62
C HIS A 128 -13.86 3.16 -12.23
N ASN A 129 -13.51 1.90 -12.00
CA ASN A 129 -12.90 1.48 -10.73
C ASN A 129 -11.45 1.99 -10.60
N ARG A 130 -10.71 2.09 -11.70
CA ARG A 130 -9.40 2.73 -11.76
C ARG A 130 -9.49 4.18 -11.28
N ASP A 131 -10.38 4.98 -11.86
CA ASP A 131 -10.57 6.39 -11.50
C ASP A 131 -10.91 6.54 -10.01
N LYS A 132 -11.75 5.65 -9.46
CA LYS A 132 -12.07 5.63 -8.03
C LYS A 132 -10.83 5.37 -7.16
N VAL A 133 -9.99 4.41 -7.55
CA VAL A 133 -8.76 4.09 -6.82
C VAL A 133 -7.81 5.29 -6.86
N LEU A 134 -7.57 5.89 -8.02
CA LEU A 134 -6.69 7.06 -8.16
C LEU A 134 -7.22 8.26 -7.36
N ALA A 135 -8.53 8.55 -7.43
CA ALA A 135 -9.14 9.61 -6.64
C ALA A 135 -9.02 9.37 -5.12
N LEU A 136 -9.16 8.12 -4.68
CA LEU A 136 -8.95 7.74 -3.28
C LEU A 136 -7.51 7.98 -2.83
N MET A 137 -6.51 7.70 -3.69
CA MET A 137 -5.11 7.96 -3.37
C MET A 137 -4.83 9.46 -3.24
N ASP A 138 -5.31 10.26 -4.18
CA ASP A 138 -5.20 11.73 -4.10
C ASP A 138 -5.89 12.28 -2.84
N TYR A 139 -7.05 11.73 -2.48
CA TYR A 139 -7.75 12.09 -1.24
C TYR A 139 -6.93 11.76 0.02
N ILE A 140 -6.34 10.56 0.09
CA ILE A 140 -5.49 10.14 1.22
C ILE A 140 -4.29 11.07 1.35
N ALA A 141 -3.60 11.36 0.25
CA ALA A 141 -2.45 12.25 0.24
C ALA A 141 -2.79 13.66 0.72
N ALA A 142 -3.96 14.19 0.32
CA ALA A 142 -4.40 15.53 0.69
C ALA A 142 -4.88 15.65 2.14
N ASN A 143 -5.42 14.56 2.72
CA ASN A 143 -6.11 14.58 4.02
C ASN A 143 -5.39 13.81 5.14
N SER A 144 -4.19 13.30 4.89
CA SER A 144 -3.40 12.58 5.89
C SER A 144 -1.92 12.94 5.81
N LYS A 145 -1.15 12.48 6.81
CA LYS A 145 0.33 12.57 6.81
C LYS A 145 0.98 11.32 6.22
N THR A 146 0.21 10.42 5.63
CA THR A 146 0.70 9.18 5.03
C THR A 146 1.43 9.49 3.73
N HIS A 147 2.69 9.06 3.63
CA HIS A 147 3.44 9.13 2.37
C HIS A 147 3.03 7.99 1.45
N LEU A 148 2.82 8.28 0.17
CA LEU A 148 2.48 7.26 -0.82
C LEU A 148 3.74 6.80 -1.56
N LEU A 149 3.93 5.48 -1.64
CA LEU A 149 4.86 4.84 -2.57
C LEU A 149 4.00 4.07 -3.59
N PHE A 150 3.88 4.63 -4.78
CA PHE A 150 3.00 4.13 -5.82
C PHE A 150 3.84 3.52 -6.95
N VAL A 151 3.60 2.24 -7.24
CA VAL A 151 4.26 1.51 -8.33
C VAL A 151 3.22 1.16 -9.37
N SER A 152 3.42 1.59 -10.60
CA SER A 152 2.62 1.19 -11.76
C SER A 152 3.46 1.22 -13.04
N HIS A 153 3.14 0.33 -13.96
CA HIS A 153 3.68 0.33 -15.32
C HIS A 153 2.65 0.82 -16.37
N ASP A 154 1.43 1.19 -15.93
CA ASP A 154 0.36 1.68 -16.81
C ASP A 154 0.39 3.21 -16.86
N MET A 155 0.65 3.78 -18.03
CA MET A 155 0.70 5.24 -18.26
C MET A 155 -0.61 5.97 -17.91
N ARG A 156 -1.72 5.24 -17.79
CA ARG A 156 -3.03 5.79 -17.38
C ARG A 156 -3.13 6.00 -15.86
N ASP A 157 -2.25 5.39 -15.08
CA ASP A 157 -2.26 5.48 -13.62
C ASP A 157 -1.56 6.76 -13.16
N GLN A 158 -2.19 7.90 -13.42
CA GLN A 158 -1.66 9.21 -13.07
C GLN A 158 -2.29 9.75 -11.78
N LEU A 159 -1.48 10.00 -10.77
CA LEU A 159 -1.86 10.63 -9.52
C LEU A 159 -1.45 12.11 -9.54
N LYS A 160 -2.35 12.98 -9.06
CA LYS A 160 -2.09 14.44 -8.94
C LYS A 160 -1.15 14.75 -7.77
N CYS A 161 -1.13 13.89 -6.75
CA CYS A 161 -0.34 14.07 -5.54
C CYS A 161 1.14 13.67 -5.68
N ILE A 162 1.57 13.10 -6.81
CA ILE A 162 2.95 12.67 -7.03
C ILE A 162 3.90 13.87 -7.07
N THR A 163 4.89 13.87 -6.19
CA THR A 163 5.92 14.90 -6.10
C THR A 163 7.27 14.45 -6.66
N HIS A 164 7.54 13.15 -6.68
CA HIS A 164 8.78 12.57 -7.18
C HIS A 164 8.48 11.31 -7.97
N GLU A 165 9.27 11.07 -8.99
CA GLU A 165 9.22 9.86 -9.81
C GLU A 165 10.58 9.17 -9.76
N LEU A 166 10.55 7.85 -9.54
CA LEU A 166 11.74 7.00 -9.53
C LEU A 166 11.69 6.06 -10.72
N GLU A 167 12.65 6.18 -11.61
CA GLU A 167 12.78 5.31 -12.77
C GLU A 167 14.02 4.42 -12.63
N PHE A 168 13.86 3.13 -12.89
CA PHE A 168 14.97 2.17 -13.01
C PHE A 168 15.34 2.04 -14.48
N VAL A 169 16.49 2.58 -14.86
CA VAL A 169 16.98 2.55 -16.22
C VAL A 169 18.06 1.47 -16.38
N ALA A 170 17.95 0.63 -17.40
CA ALA A 170 19.01 -0.32 -17.72
C ALA A 170 20.27 0.46 -18.13
N PRO A 171 21.49 0.09 -17.69
CA PRO A 171 22.72 0.78 -18.05
C PRO A 171 22.92 0.70 -19.56
N GLN A 172 22.94 1.85 -20.21
CA GLN A 172 23.43 1.97 -21.58
C GLN A 172 24.95 2.02 -21.47
N SER A 173 25.66 0.99 -21.97
CA SER A 173 27.15 0.88 -22.06
C SER A 173 27.95 1.64 -20.97
N ASP A 174 29.09 1.09 -20.57
CA ASP A 174 29.88 1.49 -19.39
C ASP A 174 30.36 2.97 -19.32
N ASP A 175 30.07 3.81 -20.29
CA ASP A 175 30.69 5.14 -20.46
C ASP A 175 29.84 6.33 -19.96
N GLU A 176 28.55 6.14 -19.56
CA GLU A 176 27.70 7.23 -19.07
C GLU A 176 27.31 7.07 -17.59
N ILE A 177 28.28 7.16 -16.69
CA ILE A 177 28.00 7.36 -15.26
C ILE A 177 28.01 8.87 -15.01
N THR A 178 26.88 9.53 -15.16
CA THR A 178 26.69 10.90 -14.70
C THR A 178 26.51 10.95 -13.18
N GLU A 179 27.01 12.02 -12.57
CA GLU A 179 27.28 12.23 -11.13
C GLU A 179 26.13 12.07 -10.12
N SER A 180 24.94 11.60 -10.47
CA SER A 180 23.78 11.51 -9.57
C SER A 180 23.12 10.14 -9.43
N GLY A 181 23.67 9.09 -10.01
CA GLY A 181 23.10 7.74 -9.97
C GLY A 181 23.93 6.76 -9.16
N SER A 182 23.38 6.11 -8.13
CA SER A 182 24.00 4.95 -7.49
C SER A 182 23.61 3.68 -8.27
N LYS A 183 24.62 2.88 -8.69
CA LYS A 183 24.37 1.53 -9.22
C LYS A 183 23.89 0.64 -8.09
N ASP A 184 22.76 -0.04 -8.26
CA ASP A 184 22.35 -1.13 -7.37
C ASP A 184 23.13 -2.42 -7.70
N ALA A 185 22.93 -3.45 -6.85
CA ALA A 185 23.59 -4.76 -7.02
C ALA A 185 23.17 -5.52 -8.31
N LEU A 186 22.21 -4.99 -9.08
CA LEU A 186 21.69 -5.53 -10.33
C LEU A 186 22.15 -4.70 -11.55
N GLY A 187 22.89 -3.60 -11.31
CA GLY A 187 23.43 -2.75 -12.39
C GLY A 187 22.43 -1.73 -12.95
N TYR A 188 21.29 -1.49 -12.32
CA TYR A 188 20.35 -0.44 -12.73
C TYR A 188 20.77 0.93 -12.22
N VAL A 189 20.58 1.95 -13.03
CA VAL A 189 20.73 3.36 -12.63
C VAL A 189 19.38 3.88 -12.18
N THR A 190 19.34 4.50 -11.01
CA THR A 190 18.13 5.08 -10.44
C THR A 190 18.09 6.58 -10.78
N LYS A 191 17.06 7.02 -11.48
CA LYS A 191 16.81 8.42 -11.80
C LYS A 191 15.63 8.93 -10.96
N ILE A 192 15.85 9.98 -10.19
CA ILE A 192 14.80 10.66 -9.42
C ILE A 192 14.49 11.98 -10.10
N THR A 193 13.24 12.17 -10.48
CA THR A 193 12.76 13.43 -11.07
C THR A 193 11.73 14.05 -10.14
N LYS A 194 11.92 15.33 -9.79
CA LYS A 194 10.92 16.11 -9.06
C LYS A 194 9.87 16.64 -10.04
N LYS A 195 8.60 16.37 -9.78
CA LYS A 195 7.46 16.88 -10.56
C LYS A 195 6.95 18.20 -9.99
#